data_cbe9cefb52add6bd101aab10712e9dab
#
_entry.id   cbe9cefb52add6bd101aab10712e9dab
#
_cell.length_a   1.000
_cell.length_b   1.000
_cell.length_c   1.000
_cell.angle_alpha   90.00
_cell.angle_beta   90.00
_cell.angle_gamma   90.00
#
_symmetry.space_group_name_H-M   'P 1'
#
loop_
_entity.id
_entity.type
_entity.pdbx_description
1 polymer ?
#
loop_
_entity_poly.entity_id
_entity_poly.type
_entity_poly.pdbx_seq_one_letter_code
_entity_poly.pdbx_strand_id
1 'polypeptide(L)'
;MIAFLSQYVYGLGHSNRTKLIAEEVAKYDDVLIIEAVFKPPLKYNVPVISFLGDLLPPKGKTTSSFVMSERMINLRIKKFKETLDKYPVSTMVIEGFPFCRHQYAHEYFIFLEECKKRNIKMIGSARDFPWDDPHEDQLKDWVNYSQNLVCKYYYEKFLIH
;
A
#
# COMPACT_ATOMS: atom_id res chain seq x y z
N MET A 1 -17.77 1.46 0.98
CA MET A 1 -16.64 1.97 0.13
C MET A 1 -15.44 1.06 0.25
N ILE A 2 -14.81 0.71 -0.86
CA ILE A 2 -13.59 -0.10 -0.94
C ILE A 2 -12.40 0.82 -1.22
N ALA A 3 -11.38 0.81 -0.38
CA ALA A 3 -10.14 1.57 -0.60
C ALA A 3 -9.02 0.64 -1.06
N PHE A 4 -8.21 1.11 -2.00
CA PHE A 4 -7.02 0.43 -2.52
C PHE A 4 -5.78 1.19 -2.08
N LEU A 5 -4.93 0.56 -1.28
CA LEU A 5 -3.67 1.13 -0.81
C LEU A 5 -2.52 0.66 -1.68
N SER A 6 -1.89 1.59 -2.37
CA SER A 6 -0.73 1.39 -3.23
C SER A 6 0.40 2.35 -2.85
N GLN A 7 1.62 2.05 -3.30
CA GLN A 7 2.78 2.92 -3.10
C GLN A 7 3.54 3.12 -4.42
N TYR A 8 3.46 4.32 -4.94
CA TYR A 8 4.27 4.74 -6.07
C TYR A 8 5.55 5.43 -5.58
N VAL A 9 6.69 4.81 -5.86
CA VAL A 9 8.03 5.39 -5.62
C VAL A 9 8.83 5.39 -6.94
N TYR A 10 8.93 4.22 -7.58
CA TYR A 10 9.46 4.06 -8.94
C TYR A 10 8.70 2.93 -9.63
N GLY A 11 8.60 3.04 -10.96
CA GLY A 11 7.90 2.06 -11.78
C GLY A 11 6.37 2.11 -11.58
N LEU A 12 5.65 1.98 -12.66
CA LEU A 12 4.18 2.16 -12.67
C LEU A 12 3.41 0.86 -12.45
N GLY A 13 4.10 -0.29 -12.34
CA GLY A 13 3.46 -1.61 -12.37
C GLY A 13 2.38 -1.79 -11.29
N HIS A 14 2.73 -1.52 -10.04
CA HIS A 14 1.79 -1.65 -8.91
C HIS A 14 0.62 -0.67 -9.02
N SER A 15 0.91 0.62 -9.25
CA SER A 15 -0.14 1.65 -9.35
C SER A 15 -1.05 1.45 -10.57
N ASN A 16 -0.49 1.02 -11.72
CA ASN A 16 -1.30 0.72 -12.90
C ASN A 16 -2.22 -0.48 -12.67
N ARG A 17 -1.71 -1.54 -12.03
CA ARG A 17 -2.51 -2.70 -11.67
C ARG A 17 -3.61 -2.32 -10.68
N THR A 18 -3.27 -1.61 -9.61
CA THR A 18 -4.24 -1.09 -8.64
C THR A 18 -5.33 -0.28 -9.32
N LYS A 19 -4.94 0.62 -10.23
CA LYS A 19 -5.88 1.41 -11.03
C LYS A 19 -6.86 0.54 -11.81
N LEU A 20 -6.36 -0.44 -12.58
CA LEU A 20 -7.20 -1.30 -13.42
C LEU A 20 -8.21 -2.09 -12.58
N ILE A 21 -7.78 -2.66 -11.46
CA ILE A 21 -8.66 -3.42 -10.56
C ILE A 21 -9.69 -2.48 -9.90
N ALA A 22 -9.24 -1.33 -9.41
CA ALA A 22 -10.11 -0.35 -8.76
C ALA A 22 -11.18 0.21 -9.72
N GLU A 23 -10.81 0.51 -10.96
CA GLU A 23 -11.75 0.99 -11.99
C GLU A 23 -12.77 -0.09 -12.38
N GLU A 24 -12.40 -1.37 -12.35
CA GLU A 24 -13.36 -2.47 -12.58
C GLU A 24 -14.31 -2.63 -11.38
N VAL A 25 -13.80 -2.58 -10.15
CA VAL A 25 -14.61 -2.65 -8.92
C VAL A 25 -15.56 -1.46 -8.80
N ALA A 26 -15.15 -0.29 -9.28
CA ALA A 26 -15.98 0.92 -9.26
C ALA A 26 -17.29 0.83 -10.06
N LYS A 27 -17.45 -0.20 -10.89
CA LYS A 27 -18.74 -0.49 -11.55
C LYS A 27 -19.79 -1.04 -10.57
N TYR A 28 -19.38 -1.49 -9.39
CA TYR A 28 -20.22 -2.21 -8.43
C TYR A 28 -20.25 -1.59 -7.04
N ASP A 29 -19.23 -0.80 -6.65
CA ASP A 29 -19.11 -0.19 -5.32
C ASP A 29 -18.38 1.15 -5.40
N ASP A 30 -18.54 1.97 -4.37
CA ASP A 30 -17.74 3.19 -4.20
C ASP A 30 -16.28 2.83 -3.94
N VAL A 31 -15.38 3.43 -4.71
CA VAL A 31 -13.95 3.14 -4.68
C VAL A 31 -13.12 4.38 -4.39
N LEU A 32 -12.03 4.18 -3.65
CA LEU A 32 -10.99 5.17 -3.39
C LEU A 32 -9.61 4.54 -3.60
N ILE A 33 -8.74 5.16 -4.39
CA ILE A 33 -7.32 4.79 -4.45
C ILE A 33 -6.52 5.69 -3.52
N ILE A 34 -5.67 5.08 -2.70
CA ILE A 34 -4.72 5.74 -1.81
C ILE A 34 -3.31 5.42 -2.30
N GLU A 35 -2.65 6.42 -2.89
CA GLU A 35 -1.22 6.35 -3.19
C GLU A 35 -0.44 6.86 -1.97
N ALA A 36 0.06 5.95 -1.17
CA ALA A 36 0.64 6.29 0.12
C ALA A 36 1.94 7.11 0.04
N VAL A 37 2.55 7.24 -1.14
CA VAL A 37 3.75 8.05 -1.36
C VAL A 37 3.47 9.15 -2.37
N PHE A 38 3.98 9.07 -3.58
CA PHE A 38 3.78 10.07 -4.62
C PHE A 38 2.53 9.78 -5.46
N LYS A 39 2.07 10.80 -6.16
CA LYS A 39 1.04 10.63 -7.17
C LYS A 39 1.71 10.11 -8.47
N PRO A 40 1.34 8.92 -8.95
CA PRO A 40 1.87 8.43 -10.22
C PRO A 40 1.30 9.23 -11.40
N PRO A 41 2.04 9.34 -12.52
CA PRO A 41 1.60 10.02 -13.73
C PRO A 41 0.59 9.17 -14.52
N LEU A 42 -0.48 8.75 -13.85
CA LEU A 42 -1.57 7.98 -14.41
C LEU A 42 -2.87 8.80 -14.42
N LYS A 43 -3.69 8.59 -15.44
CA LYS A 43 -5.05 9.12 -15.48
C LYS A 43 -5.98 8.10 -14.82
N TYR A 44 -6.68 8.50 -13.80
CA TYR A 44 -7.64 7.69 -13.06
C TYR A 44 -9.06 8.11 -13.37
N ASN A 45 -9.98 7.15 -13.43
CA ASN A 45 -11.42 7.38 -13.56
C ASN A 45 -12.16 7.23 -12.22
N VAL A 46 -11.42 7.04 -11.13
CA VAL A 46 -11.90 6.93 -9.74
C VAL A 46 -11.19 7.95 -8.87
N PRO A 47 -11.75 8.32 -7.70
CA PRO A 47 -11.08 9.21 -6.74
C PRO A 47 -9.72 8.68 -6.30
N VAL A 48 -8.72 9.56 -6.26
CA VAL A 48 -7.35 9.23 -5.84
C VAL A 48 -6.87 10.26 -4.81
N ILE A 49 -6.29 9.76 -3.74
CA ILE A 49 -5.56 10.56 -2.74
C ILE A 49 -4.09 10.17 -2.78
N SER A 50 -3.20 11.13 -2.85
CA SER A 50 -1.76 10.92 -2.67
C SER A 50 -1.28 11.62 -1.41
N PHE A 51 -0.56 10.89 -0.54
CA PHE A 51 -0.14 11.47 0.74
C PHE A 51 1.00 12.47 0.61
N LEU A 52 1.90 12.25 -0.33
CA LEU A 52 2.97 13.19 -0.61
C LEU A 52 2.70 14.06 -1.87
N GLY A 53 1.72 13.67 -2.69
CA GLY A 53 1.33 14.43 -3.87
C GLY A 53 2.49 14.64 -4.84
N ASP A 54 2.72 15.89 -5.19
CA ASP A 54 3.78 16.33 -6.09
C ASP A 54 5.08 16.74 -5.36
N LEU A 55 5.22 16.38 -4.07
CA LEU A 55 6.43 16.67 -3.31
C LEU A 55 7.63 15.95 -3.92
N LEU A 56 8.69 16.71 -4.17
CA LEU A 56 9.96 16.18 -4.64
C LEU A 56 10.98 16.14 -3.51
N PRO A 57 11.95 15.19 -3.55
CA PRO A 57 13.02 15.19 -2.57
C PRO A 57 13.83 16.51 -2.65
N PRO A 58 14.27 17.06 -1.49
CA PRO A 58 15.14 18.24 -1.47
C PRO A 58 16.44 17.96 -2.25
N LYS A 59 17.04 19.05 -2.79
CA LYS A 59 18.34 18.95 -3.46
C LYS A 59 19.36 18.19 -2.60
N GLY A 60 20.11 17.28 -3.20
CA GLY A 60 21.13 16.48 -2.52
C GLY A 60 20.62 15.24 -1.79
N LYS A 61 19.32 14.96 -1.81
CA LYS A 61 18.75 13.72 -1.27
C LYS A 61 18.23 12.81 -2.38
N THR A 62 18.42 11.51 -2.21
CA THR A 62 17.77 10.53 -3.09
C THR A 62 16.27 10.43 -2.77
N THR A 63 15.46 9.98 -3.71
CA THR A 63 14.03 9.73 -3.49
C THR A 63 13.82 8.76 -2.31
N SER A 64 14.61 7.68 -2.25
CA SER A 64 14.52 6.69 -1.16
C SER A 64 14.81 7.31 0.21
N SER A 65 15.89 8.06 0.37
CA SER A 65 16.23 8.70 1.65
C SER A 65 15.20 9.74 2.07
N PHE A 66 14.56 10.40 1.11
CA PHE A 66 13.48 11.35 1.38
C PHE A 66 12.23 10.62 1.89
N VAL A 67 11.73 9.64 1.13
CA VAL A 67 10.48 8.93 1.50
C VAL A 67 10.61 8.09 2.75
N MET A 68 11.81 7.60 3.08
CA MET A 68 12.10 6.82 4.28
C MET A 68 12.49 7.68 5.48
N SER A 69 12.53 9.00 5.36
CA SER A 69 12.78 9.87 6.52
C SER A 69 11.62 9.78 7.51
N GLU A 70 11.93 9.81 8.79
CA GLU A 70 10.95 9.75 9.88
C GLU A 70 9.83 10.81 9.71
N ARG A 71 10.20 12.01 9.31
CA ARG A 71 9.24 13.09 9.01
C ARG A 71 8.23 12.67 7.95
N MET A 72 8.67 12.01 6.86
CA MET A 72 7.78 11.60 5.77
C MET A 72 6.94 10.38 6.17
N ILE A 73 7.49 9.45 6.93
CA ILE A 73 6.75 8.32 7.49
C ILE A 73 5.63 8.83 8.39
N ASN A 74 5.94 9.71 9.34
CA ASN A 74 4.95 10.30 10.25
C ASN A 74 3.87 11.10 9.51
N LEU A 75 4.24 11.82 8.46
CA LEU A 75 3.28 12.53 7.60
C LEU A 75 2.32 11.56 6.91
N ARG A 76 2.82 10.47 6.34
CA ARG A 76 1.98 9.47 5.68
C ARG A 76 1.05 8.75 6.66
N ILE A 77 1.55 8.39 7.84
CA ILE A 77 0.73 7.80 8.90
C ILE A 77 -0.41 8.75 9.31
N LYS A 78 -0.10 10.03 9.50
CA LYS A 78 -1.12 11.05 9.80
C LYS A 78 -2.15 11.15 8.68
N LYS A 79 -1.70 11.25 7.42
CA LYS A 79 -2.58 11.34 6.25
C LYS A 79 -3.46 10.10 6.08
N PHE A 80 -2.94 8.91 6.38
CA PHE A 80 -3.72 7.68 6.35
C PHE A 80 -4.88 7.74 7.35
N LYS A 81 -4.63 8.12 8.60
CA LYS A 81 -5.66 8.27 9.63
C LYS A 81 -6.71 9.30 9.25
N GLU A 82 -6.27 10.50 8.80
CA GLU A 82 -7.18 11.56 8.31
C GLU A 82 -8.05 11.06 7.14
N THR A 83 -7.51 10.22 6.27
CA THR A 83 -8.27 9.62 5.16
C THR A 83 -9.35 8.68 5.67
N LEU A 84 -9.03 7.81 6.64
CA LEU A 84 -10.01 6.92 7.25
C LEU A 84 -11.05 7.64 8.10
N ASP A 85 -10.73 8.83 8.65
CA ASP A 85 -11.71 9.68 9.34
C ASP A 85 -12.69 10.34 8.36
N LYS A 86 -12.21 10.66 7.16
CA LYS A 86 -12.98 11.39 6.16
C LYS A 86 -13.87 10.49 5.29
N TYR A 87 -13.43 9.27 5.00
CA TYR A 87 -14.10 8.36 4.06
C TYR A 87 -14.62 7.11 4.77
N PRO A 88 -15.85 6.66 4.51
CA PRO A 88 -16.46 5.50 5.15
C PRO A 88 -15.90 4.18 4.56
N VAL A 89 -14.60 3.95 4.72
CA VAL A 89 -13.92 2.75 4.22
C VAL A 89 -14.36 1.54 5.02
N SER A 90 -14.92 0.54 4.37
CA SER A 90 -15.32 -0.75 4.95
C SER A 90 -14.37 -1.89 4.59
N THR A 91 -13.66 -1.75 3.48
CA THR A 91 -12.69 -2.74 2.99
C THR A 91 -11.44 -2.04 2.47
N MET A 92 -10.26 -2.53 2.86
CA MET A 92 -8.96 -2.07 2.40
C MET A 92 -8.27 -3.17 1.60
N VAL A 93 -8.01 -2.93 0.32
CA VAL A 93 -7.18 -3.81 -0.51
C VAL A 93 -5.76 -3.26 -0.49
N ILE A 94 -4.79 -4.07 -0.07
CA ILE A 94 -3.40 -3.66 0.14
C ILE A 94 -2.51 -4.32 -0.90
N GLU A 95 -1.93 -3.50 -1.76
CA GLU A 95 -1.09 -3.94 -2.87
C GLU A 95 0.33 -4.29 -2.41
N GLY A 96 0.72 -5.53 -2.63
CA GLY A 96 2.08 -6.04 -2.52
C GLY A 96 2.55 -6.44 -1.13
N PHE A 97 2.10 -5.78 -0.06
CA PHE A 97 2.53 -6.11 1.29
C PHE A 97 1.83 -7.40 1.79
N PRO A 98 2.52 -8.34 2.46
CA PRO A 98 3.89 -8.27 2.96
C PRO A 98 4.99 -8.76 1.99
N PHE A 99 4.66 -9.35 0.85
CA PHE A 99 5.62 -10.04 -0.03
C PHE A 99 6.52 -9.09 -0.84
N CYS A 100 6.06 -7.91 -1.15
CA CYS A 100 6.91 -6.81 -1.58
C CYS A 100 6.66 -5.59 -0.68
N ARG A 101 7.49 -4.56 -0.80
CA ARG A 101 7.40 -3.37 0.07
C ARG A 101 7.84 -3.61 1.54
N HIS A 102 8.60 -4.67 1.82
CA HIS A 102 9.13 -4.97 3.17
C HIS A 102 9.92 -3.79 3.78
N GLN A 103 10.59 -2.97 2.98
CA GLN A 103 11.28 -1.77 3.45
C GLN A 103 10.33 -0.74 4.09
N TYR A 104 9.03 -0.83 3.84
CA TYR A 104 7.98 0.00 4.44
C TYR A 104 7.20 -0.73 5.55
N ALA A 105 7.67 -1.90 6.00
CA ALA A 105 6.93 -2.77 6.92
C ALA A 105 6.47 -2.04 8.19
N HIS A 106 7.34 -1.21 8.79
CA HIS A 106 6.99 -0.42 9.98
C HIS A 106 5.73 0.43 9.77
N GLU A 107 5.64 1.10 8.63
CA GLU A 107 4.51 1.94 8.26
C GLU A 107 3.26 1.11 7.96
N TYR A 108 3.42 0.00 7.21
CA TYR A 108 2.31 -0.91 6.91
C TYR A 108 1.70 -1.52 8.16
N PHE A 109 2.50 -1.93 9.15
CA PHE A 109 1.96 -2.43 10.40
C PHE A 109 1.08 -1.40 11.12
N ILE A 110 1.46 -0.13 11.10
CA ILE A 110 0.63 0.94 11.66
C ILE A 110 -0.68 1.09 10.86
N PHE A 111 -0.64 0.99 9.54
CA PHE A 111 -1.84 1.04 8.70
C PHE A 111 -2.77 -0.15 8.96
N LEU A 112 -2.22 -1.36 9.07
CA LEU A 112 -2.98 -2.58 9.37
C LEU A 112 -3.66 -2.50 10.75
N GLU A 113 -2.91 -2.08 11.78
CA GLU A 113 -3.47 -1.88 13.12
C GLU A 113 -4.57 -0.81 13.14
N GLU A 114 -4.40 0.27 12.39
CA GLU A 114 -5.44 1.30 12.30
C GLU A 114 -6.71 0.80 11.61
N CYS A 115 -6.57 0.00 10.53
CA CYS A 115 -7.69 -0.66 9.88
C CYS A 115 -8.41 -1.63 10.84
N LYS A 116 -7.63 -2.43 11.59
CA LYS A 116 -8.17 -3.39 12.56
C LYS A 116 -8.97 -2.70 13.68
N LYS A 117 -8.43 -1.61 14.25
CA LYS A 117 -9.13 -0.81 15.28
C LYS A 117 -10.48 -0.27 14.80
N ARG A 118 -10.61 -0.02 13.50
CA ARG A 118 -11.83 0.51 12.86
C ARG A 118 -12.75 -0.57 12.30
N ASN A 119 -12.44 -1.85 12.51
CA ASN A 119 -13.14 -3.00 11.93
C ASN A 119 -13.21 -2.95 10.39
N ILE A 120 -12.19 -2.40 9.73
CA ILE A 120 -12.07 -2.39 8.29
C ILE A 120 -11.56 -3.76 7.85
N LYS A 121 -12.26 -4.43 6.94
CA LYS A 121 -11.83 -5.69 6.34
C LYS A 121 -10.58 -5.48 5.51
N MET A 122 -9.61 -6.38 5.61
CA MET A 122 -8.34 -6.25 4.88
C MET A 122 -8.15 -7.41 3.91
N ILE A 123 -7.78 -7.08 2.67
CA ILE A 123 -7.48 -8.03 1.60
C ILE A 123 -6.07 -7.71 1.10
N GLY A 124 -5.16 -8.67 1.20
CA GLY A 124 -3.85 -8.56 0.58
C GLY A 124 -3.92 -8.93 -0.90
N SER A 125 -3.16 -8.24 -1.74
CA SER A 125 -3.10 -8.49 -3.18
C SER A 125 -1.68 -8.37 -3.69
N ALA A 126 -1.13 -9.44 -4.28
CA ALA A 126 0.20 -9.43 -4.88
C ALA A 126 0.18 -9.99 -6.29
N ARG A 127 1.05 -9.47 -7.14
CA ARG A 127 1.21 -9.93 -8.52
C ARG A 127 2.07 -11.18 -8.60
N ASP A 128 3.27 -11.09 -8.06
CA ASP A 128 4.29 -12.14 -8.13
C ASP A 128 5.03 -12.24 -6.79
N PHE A 129 5.54 -13.42 -6.48
CA PHE A 129 6.55 -13.58 -5.46
C PHE A 129 7.92 -13.27 -6.08
N PRO A 130 8.81 -12.54 -5.41
CA PRO A 130 10.17 -12.29 -5.88
C PRO A 130 11.04 -13.55 -5.70
N TRP A 131 10.82 -14.57 -6.55
CA TRP A 131 11.52 -15.86 -6.46
C TRP A 131 12.98 -15.84 -6.94
N ASP A 132 13.37 -14.79 -7.69
CA ASP A 132 14.69 -14.67 -8.32
C ASP A 132 15.61 -13.64 -7.62
N ASP A 133 15.42 -13.38 -6.32
CA ASP A 133 16.25 -12.43 -5.58
C ASP A 133 17.54 -13.12 -5.11
N PRO A 134 18.76 -12.55 -5.36
CA PRO A 134 20.02 -13.09 -4.86
C PRO A 134 20.16 -13.15 -3.34
N HIS A 135 19.22 -12.58 -2.60
CA HIS A 135 19.11 -12.67 -1.14
C HIS A 135 18.08 -13.71 -0.69
N GLU A 136 17.95 -14.80 -1.40
CA GLU A 136 16.92 -15.83 -1.23
C GLU A 136 16.71 -16.32 0.22
N ASP A 137 17.77 -16.49 1.01
CA ASP A 137 17.63 -16.97 2.38
C ASP A 137 16.96 -15.95 3.31
N GLN A 138 17.34 -14.69 3.23
CA GLN A 138 16.67 -13.62 4.00
C GLN A 138 15.21 -13.43 3.56
N LEU A 139 14.97 -13.64 2.27
CA LEU A 139 13.63 -13.56 1.71
C LEU A 139 12.75 -14.74 2.17
N LYS A 140 13.30 -15.96 2.27
CA LYS A 140 12.57 -17.13 2.80
C LYS A 140 12.07 -16.92 4.22
N ASP A 141 12.91 -16.37 5.09
CA ASP A 141 12.52 -16.05 6.48
C ASP A 141 11.41 -14.99 6.51
N TRP A 142 11.53 -13.96 5.68
CA TRP A 142 10.50 -12.94 5.56
C TRP A 142 9.20 -13.47 4.98
N VAL A 143 9.25 -14.34 3.97
CA VAL A 143 8.06 -14.99 3.39
C VAL A 143 7.37 -15.87 4.43
N ASN A 144 8.11 -16.69 5.16
CA ASN A 144 7.56 -17.54 6.23
C ASN A 144 6.92 -16.69 7.35
N TYR A 145 7.60 -15.66 7.81
CA TYR A 145 7.06 -14.71 8.78
C TYR A 145 5.79 -14.04 8.25
N SER A 146 5.83 -13.58 7.01
CA SER A 146 4.72 -12.89 6.37
C SER A 146 3.49 -13.76 6.19
N GLN A 147 3.66 -15.03 5.76
CA GLN A 147 2.56 -15.97 5.61
C GLN A 147 1.94 -16.34 6.97
N ASN A 148 2.79 -16.63 7.96
CA ASN A 148 2.31 -17.15 9.23
C ASN A 148 1.79 -16.09 10.19
N LEU A 149 2.32 -14.88 10.14
CA LEU A 149 1.92 -13.81 11.02
C LEU A 149 1.03 -12.78 10.31
N VAL A 150 1.55 -12.14 9.27
CA VAL A 150 0.85 -11.01 8.65
C VAL A 150 -0.43 -11.46 7.94
N CYS A 151 -0.33 -12.46 7.05
CA CYS A 151 -1.48 -12.89 6.27
C CYS A 151 -2.56 -13.51 7.15
N LYS A 152 -2.21 -14.35 8.12
CA LYS A 152 -3.20 -14.99 9.01
C LYS A 152 -3.80 -14.03 10.04
N TYR A 153 -3.05 -13.01 10.47
CA TYR A 153 -3.50 -12.14 11.56
C TYR A 153 -4.28 -10.92 11.07
N TYR A 154 -3.95 -10.39 9.89
CA TYR A 154 -4.53 -9.15 9.38
C TYR A 154 -5.49 -9.36 8.22
N TYR A 155 -5.20 -10.28 7.28
CA TYR A 155 -5.99 -10.39 6.06
C TYR A 155 -7.10 -11.42 6.17
N GLU A 156 -8.31 -11.05 5.77
CA GLU A 156 -9.41 -12.02 5.56
C GLU A 156 -9.13 -12.91 4.33
N LYS A 157 -8.49 -12.35 3.33
CA LYS A 157 -8.06 -13.04 2.10
C LYS A 157 -6.74 -12.46 1.61
N PHE A 158 -5.93 -13.32 1.00
CA PHE A 158 -4.76 -12.91 0.24
C PHE A 158 -4.87 -13.44 -1.19
N LEU A 159 -4.83 -12.53 -2.16
CA LEU A 159 -4.98 -12.83 -3.58
C LEU A 159 -3.60 -12.77 -4.26
N ILE A 160 -3.23 -13.85 -4.95
CA ILE A 160 -2.04 -13.92 -5.81
C ILE A 160 -2.54 -14.05 -7.24
N HIS A 161 -2.01 -13.25 -8.14
CA HIS A 161 -2.44 -13.20 -9.54
C HIS A 161 -1.31 -13.54 -10.48
#